data_74e464ab4e0ebb103a39d0e00fd85bee
#
_entry.id   74e464ab4e0ebb103a39d0e00fd85bee
#
_cell.length_a   1.000
_cell.length_b   1.000
_cell.length_c   1.000
_cell.angle_alpha   90.00
_cell.angle_beta   90.00
_cell.angle_gamma   90.00
#
_symmetry.space_group_name_H-M   'P 1'
#
loop_
_entity.id
_entity.type
_entity.pdbx_description
1 polymer ?
#
loop_
_entity_poly.entity_id
_entity_poly.type
_entity_poly.pdbx_seq_one_letter_code
_entity_poly.pdbx_strand_id
1 'polypeptide(L)'
;MLKGIPNILTPELLKVLAEMGHTDELTIGDGNFPGHSFGTQVIRLDGHGVPEILDAILQVMPLDTYPDSTGKMVPPCTLMAVEPGDDAKTPIWDTYKEIVKKYDDRGDACFEEINKWDFYDKTRAKSRVVIMTSETAIYANIILRKGVVINK
;
A
#
# COMPACT_ATOMS: atom_id res chain seq x y z
N MET A 1 -8.98 3.66 -22.02
CA MET A 1 -9.14 4.49 -20.81
C MET A 1 -10.59 4.47 -20.37
N LEU A 2 -10.82 4.62 -19.05
CA LEU A 2 -12.16 4.62 -18.47
C LEU A 2 -12.43 5.98 -17.80
N LYS A 3 -13.66 6.46 -17.89
CA LYS A 3 -14.08 7.68 -17.18
C LYS A 3 -14.06 7.45 -15.68
N GLY A 4 -13.53 8.42 -14.92
CA GLY A 4 -13.49 8.36 -13.46
C GLY A 4 -12.46 7.40 -12.88
N ILE A 5 -11.64 6.77 -13.70
CA ILE A 5 -10.55 5.89 -13.29
C ILE A 5 -9.22 6.57 -13.61
N PRO A 6 -8.29 6.70 -12.64
CA PRO A 6 -6.96 7.23 -12.90
C PRO A 6 -6.23 6.42 -13.97
N ASN A 7 -5.63 7.11 -14.94
CA ASN A 7 -4.99 6.46 -16.08
C ASN A 7 -3.75 5.63 -15.70
N ILE A 8 -3.14 5.91 -14.57
CA ILE A 8 -1.99 5.15 -14.04
C ILE A 8 -2.40 3.73 -13.63
N LEU A 9 -3.68 3.50 -13.31
CA LEU A 9 -4.19 2.17 -12.99
C LEU A 9 -4.34 1.37 -14.29
N THR A 10 -3.34 0.53 -14.57
CA THR A 10 -3.34 -0.33 -15.76
C THR A 10 -4.49 -1.34 -15.71
N PRO A 11 -4.94 -1.89 -16.86
CA PRO A 11 -5.96 -2.95 -16.88
C PRO A 11 -5.60 -4.13 -15.98
N GLU A 12 -4.32 -4.52 -15.97
CA GLU A 12 -3.82 -5.60 -15.12
C GLU A 12 -3.98 -5.26 -13.62
N LEU A 13 -3.60 -4.05 -13.20
CA LEU A 13 -3.76 -3.62 -11.82
C LEU A 13 -5.23 -3.48 -11.43
N LEU A 14 -6.06 -2.90 -12.29
CA LEU A 14 -7.50 -2.80 -12.05
C LEU A 14 -8.15 -4.17 -11.86
N LYS A 15 -7.74 -5.17 -12.65
CA LYS A 15 -8.21 -6.55 -12.49
C LYS A 15 -7.89 -7.08 -11.10
N VAL A 16 -6.65 -6.95 -10.65
CA VAL A 16 -6.23 -7.42 -9.32
C VAL A 16 -7.00 -6.68 -8.22
N LEU A 17 -7.11 -5.35 -8.29
CA LEU A 17 -7.86 -4.56 -7.30
C LEU A 17 -9.34 -4.99 -7.22
N ALA A 18 -9.94 -5.32 -8.37
CA ALA A 18 -11.33 -5.79 -8.43
C ALA A 18 -11.48 -7.22 -7.88
N GLU A 19 -10.48 -8.08 -8.05
CA GLU A 19 -10.45 -9.44 -7.52
C GLU A 19 -10.20 -9.49 -6.00
N MET A 20 -9.50 -8.48 -5.45
CA MET A 20 -9.23 -8.41 -4.02
C MET A 20 -10.53 -8.26 -3.23
N GLY A 21 -10.65 -9.06 -2.18
CA GLY A 21 -11.76 -8.99 -1.24
C GLY A 21 -11.41 -8.17 0.01
N HIS A 22 -12.36 -8.11 0.92
CA HIS A 22 -12.17 -7.52 2.25
C HIS A 22 -11.01 -8.20 2.98
N THR A 23 -10.12 -7.43 3.57
CA THR A 23 -8.90 -7.81 4.28
C THR A 23 -7.73 -8.28 3.40
N ASP A 24 -7.93 -8.43 2.10
CA ASP A 24 -6.79 -8.68 1.20
C ASP A 24 -5.83 -7.49 1.20
N GLU A 25 -4.56 -7.78 1.00
CA GLU A 25 -3.50 -6.78 1.04
C GLU A 25 -2.76 -6.67 -0.29
N LEU A 26 -2.16 -5.52 -0.52
CA LEU A 26 -1.19 -5.27 -1.59
C LEU A 26 0.01 -4.52 -1.04
N THR A 27 1.16 -4.70 -1.67
CA THR A 27 2.39 -3.98 -1.34
C THR A 27 2.78 -3.06 -2.49
N ILE A 28 3.12 -1.82 -2.19
CA ILE A 28 3.75 -0.89 -3.13
C ILE A 28 5.20 -0.75 -2.69
N GLY A 29 6.13 -1.15 -3.55
CA GLY A 29 7.56 -1.13 -3.27
C GLY A 29 8.30 0.00 -3.97
N ASP A 30 9.30 0.57 -3.29
CA ASP A 30 10.24 1.50 -3.89
C ASP A 30 11.14 0.81 -4.94
N GLY A 31 11.98 1.58 -5.63
CA GLY A 31 12.82 1.04 -6.70
C GLY A 31 13.84 -0.01 -6.27
N ASN A 32 14.13 -0.12 -4.98
CA ASN A 32 15.05 -1.09 -4.40
C ASN A 32 14.35 -2.29 -3.72
N PHE A 33 13.03 -2.26 -3.64
CA PHE A 33 12.27 -3.31 -2.97
C PHE A 33 12.41 -4.64 -3.72
N PRO A 34 12.64 -5.77 -3.02
CA PRO A 34 12.85 -7.07 -3.66
C PRO A 34 11.53 -7.74 -4.09
N GLY A 35 10.68 -7.00 -4.83
CA GLY A 35 9.31 -7.40 -5.13
C GLY A 35 9.18 -8.73 -5.86
N HIS A 36 10.13 -9.07 -6.73
CA HIS A 36 10.12 -10.34 -7.47
C HIS A 36 10.55 -11.55 -6.63
N SER A 37 11.06 -11.32 -5.41
CA SER A 37 11.64 -12.38 -4.57
C SER A 37 10.62 -13.10 -3.67
N PHE A 38 9.37 -12.66 -3.63
CA PHE A 38 8.36 -13.18 -2.70
C PHE A 38 7.44 -14.25 -3.29
N GLY A 39 7.56 -14.57 -4.58
CA GLY A 39 6.66 -15.52 -5.25
C GLY A 39 5.23 -15.00 -5.47
N THR A 40 5.00 -13.71 -5.27
CA THR A 40 3.73 -13.02 -5.45
C THR A 40 3.68 -12.42 -6.85
N GLN A 41 2.49 -12.24 -7.42
CA GLN A 41 2.32 -11.50 -8.67
C GLN A 41 2.95 -10.11 -8.53
N VAL A 42 3.72 -9.70 -9.53
CA VAL A 42 4.34 -8.38 -9.60
C VAL A 42 3.75 -7.61 -10.78
N ILE A 43 3.33 -6.38 -10.53
CA ILE A 43 2.97 -5.41 -11.57
C ILE A 43 3.97 -4.27 -11.50
N ARG A 44 4.65 -3.99 -12.61
CA ARG A 44 5.61 -2.90 -12.66
C ARG A 44 4.95 -1.63 -13.18
N LEU A 45 5.14 -0.55 -12.43
CA LEU A 45 4.74 0.80 -12.83
C LEU A 45 6.00 1.70 -12.86
N ASP A 46 6.99 1.27 -13.64
CA ASP A 46 8.25 2.00 -13.81
C ASP A 46 7.99 3.41 -14.35
N GLY A 47 8.78 4.36 -13.89
CA GLY A 47 8.58 5.77 -14.21
C GLY A 47 7.64 6.53 -13.28
N HIS A 48 7.01 5.82 -12.34
CA HIS A 48 6.08 6.40 -11.35
C HIS A 48 6.61 6.25 -9.94
N GLY A 49 6.36 7.26 -9.09
CA GLY A 49 6.64 7.20 -7.65
C GLY A 49 5.47 6.62 -6.87
N VAL A 50 5.72 6.24 -5.62
CA VAL A 50 4.69 5.68 -4.75
C VAL A 50 3.54 6.65 -4.48
N PRO A 51 3.75 7.96 -4.23
CA PRO A 51 2.64 8.86 -3.91
C PRO A 51 1.52 8.90 -4.95
N GLU A 52 1.86 9.00 -6.23
CA GLU A 52 0.84 9.06 -7.29
C GLU A 52 0.09 7.75 -7.45
N ILE A 53 0.75 6.62 -7.23
CA ILE A 53 0.14 5.29 -7.28
C ILE A 53 -0.79 5.09 -6.07
N LEU A 54 -0.35 5.48 -4.88
CA LEU A 54 -1.15 5.44 -3.66
C LEU A 54 -2.43 6.28 -3.83
N ASP A 55 -2.31 7.50 -4.31
CA ASP A 55 -3.45 8.38 -4.55
C ASP A 55 -4.45 7.76 -5.55
N ALA A 56 -3.93 7.21 -6.64
CA ALA A 56 -4.76 6.57 -7.66
C ALA A 56 -5.52 5.34 -7.13
N ILE A 57 -4.86 4.50 -6.35
CA ILE A 57 -5.48 3.30 -5.76
C ILE A 57 -6.58 3.70 -4.79
N LEU A 58 -6.35 4.70 -3.93
CA LEU A 58 -7.33 5.13 -2.94
C LEU A 58 -8.56 5.81 -3.53
N GLN A 59 -8.50 6.25 -4.78
CA GLN A 59 -9.68 6.72 -5.50
C GLN A 59 -10.69 5.61 -5.78
N VAL A 60 -10.24 4.37 -5.87
CA VAL A 60 -11.07 3.21 -6.27
C VAL A 60 -11.17 2.12 -5.20
N MET A 61 -10.32 2.18 -4.18
CA MET A 61 -10.24 1.14 -3.15
C MET A 61 -10.32 1.74 -1.75
N PRO A 62 -11.32 1.38 -0.93
CA PRO A 62 -11.37 1.82 0.46
C PRO A 62 -10.33 1.07 1.31
N LEU A 63 -9.88 1.72 2.39
CA LEU A 63 -9.07 1.09 3.41
C LEU A 63 -9.93 0.33 4.43
N ASP A 64 -9.39 -0.76 4.97
CA ASP A 64 -10.11 -1.58 5.95
C ASP A 64 -10.38 -0.83 7.25
N THR A 65 -11.58 -1.02 7.77
CA THR A 65 -12.06 -0.39 9.01
C THR A 65 -12.47 -1.41 10.08
N TYR A 66 -12.27 -2.69 9.83
CA TYR A 66 -12.73 -3.76 10.71
C TYR A 66 -11.61 -4.27 11.62
N PRO A 67 -11.94 -4.73 12.84
CA PRO A 67 -10.98 -5.38 13.72
C PRO A 67 -10.56 -6.75 13.19
N ASP A 68 -9.47 -7.26 13.73
CA ASP A 68 -9.05 -8.65 13.50
C ASP A 68 -9.90 -9.65 14.31
N SER A 69 -9.55 -10.94 14.22
CA SER A 69 -10.26 -12.01 14.91
C SER A 69 -10.23 -11.90 16.44
N THR A 70 -9.34 -11.07 17.00
CA THR A 70 -9.24 -10.82 18.45
C THR A 70 -10.05 -9.59 18.88
N GLY A 71 -10.65 -8.88 17.93
CA GLY A 71 -11.36 -7.61 18.18
C GLY A 71 -10.45 -6.38 18.21
N LYS A 72 -9.15 -6.55 17.91
CA LYS A 72 -8.17 -5.46 17.83
C LYS A 72 -8.27 -4.75 16.48
N MET A 73 -8.34 -3.41 16.51
CA MET A 73 -8.26 -2.62 15.29
C MET A 73 -6.90 -2.78 14.63
N VAL A 74 -6.90 -3.05 13.33
CA VAL A 74 -5.69 -3.22 12.52
C VAL A 74 -5.54 -1.97 11.65
N PRO A 75 -4.43 -1.23 11.77
CA PRO A 75 -4.14 -0.13 10.87
C PRO A 75 -4.04 -0.64 9.42
N PRO A 76 -4.77 -0.05 8.47
CA PRO A 76 -4.82 -0.57 7.10
C PRO A 76 -3.61 -0.18 6.23
N CYS A 77 -2.74 0.69 6.72
CA CYS A 77 -1.51 1.12 6.05
C CYS A 77 -0.31 0.72 6.91
N THR A 78 0.54 -0.15 6.39
CA THR A 78 1.75 -0.60 7.09
C THR A 78 2.99 -0.06 6.40
N LEU A 79 3.84 0.65 7.15
CA LEU A 79 5.13 1.16 6.69
C LEU A 79 6.26 0.24 7.17
N MET A 80 7.33 0.18 6.39
CA MET A 80 8.58 -0.46 6.82
C MET A 80 9.35 0.51 7.69
N ALA A 81 9.51 0.18 8.96
CA ALA A 81 10.26 1.00 9.92
C ALA A 81 11.74 1.16 9.50
N VAL A 82 12.31 2.28 9.85
CA VAL A 82 13.75 2.53 9.68
C VAL A 82 14.54 1.56 10.55
N GLU A 83 15.58 0.94 9.98
CA GLU A 83 16.44 0.00 10.70
C GLU A 83 17.09 0.66 11.93
N PRO A 84 17.23 -0.06 13.04
CA PRO A 84 17.96 0.44 14.19
C PRO A 84 19.39 0.86 13.81
N GLY A 85 19.77 2.08 14.19
CA GLY A 85 21.08 2.65 13.87
C GLY A 85 21.18 3.36 12.53
N ASP A 86 20.17 3.28 11.68
CA ASP A 86 20.06 4.08 10.46
C ASP A 86 19.47 5.46 10.82
N ASP A 87 20.08 6.53 10.34
CA ASP A 87 19.61 7.91 10.57
C ASP A 87 18.76 8.47 9.42
N ALA A 88 18.28 7.60 8.55
CA ALA A 88 17.46 7.96 7.41
C ALA A 88 16.22 8.77 7.82
N LYS A 89 15.97 9.84 7.07
CA LYS A 89 14.73 10.60 7.19
C LYS A 89 13.71 10.06 6.21
N THR A 90 12.45 10.14 6.58
CA THR A 90 11.34 9.58 5.81
C THR A 90 10.28 10.64 5.50
N PRO A 91 10.61 11.75 4.84
CA PRO A 91 9.63 12.80 4.55
C PRO A 91 8.48 12.31 3.65
N ILE A 92 8.71 11.26 2.88
CA ILE A 92 7.68 10.65 2.03
C ILE A 92 6.51 10.08 2.85
N TRP A 93 6.73 9.68 4.09
CA TRP A 93 5.65 9.19 4.96
C TRP A 93 4.62 10.29 5.28
N ASP A 94 5.08 11.54 5.45
CA ASP A 94 4.17 12.68 5.64
C ASP A 94 3.31 12.88 4.39
N THR A 95 3.90 12.71 3.20
CA THR A 95 3.16 12.74 1.95
C THR A 95 2.10 11.64 1.88
N TYR A 96 2.41 10.43 2.30
CA TYR A 96 1.43 9.32 2.36
C TYR A 96 0.28 9.65 3.31
N LYS A 97 0.57 10.20 4.47
CA LYS A 97 -0.44 10.59 5.46
C LYS A 97 -1.38 11.67 4.91
N GLU A 98 -0.83 12.66 4.22
CA GLU A 98 -1.64 13.71 3.55
C GLU A 98 -2.53 13.12 2.44
N ILE A 99 -2.03 12.15 1.67
CA ILE A 99 -2.82 11.47 0.64
C ILE A 99 -3.96 10.68 1.29
N VAL A 100 -3.67 9.88 2.31
CA VAL A 100 -4.68 9.05 3.00
C VAL A 100 -5.78 9.91 3.59
N LYS A 101 -5.46 11.06 4.17
CA LYS A 101 -6.45 11.99 4.74
C LYS A 101 -7.51 12.46 3.74
N LYS A 102 -7.21 12.44 2.45
CA LYS A 102 -8.19 12.80 1.41
C LYS A 102 -9.32 11.75 1.28
N TYR A 103 -9.06 10.52 1.67
CA TYR A 103 -9.93 9.36 1.43
C TYR A 103 -10.43 8.70 2.71
N ASP A 104 -9.75 8.93 3.84
CA ASP A 104 -10.06 8.29 5.11
C ASP A 104 -9.86 9.28 6.28
N ASP A 105 -10.96 9.60 6.95
CA ASP A 105 -10.98 10.58 8.03
C ASP A 105 -10.16 10.18 9.26
N ARG A 106 -9.78 8.91 9.39
CA ARG A 106 -8.90 8.45 10.46
C ARG A 106 -7.48 9.01 10.34
N GLY A 107 -7.07 9.42 9.13
CA GLY A 107 -5.79 10.08 8.90
C GLY A 107 -4.59 9.26 9.39
N ASP A 108 -3.81 9.82 10.32
CA ASP A 108 -2.60 9.18 10.85
C ASP A 108 -2.88 7.88 11.60
N ALA A 109 -4.10 7.69 12.15
CA ALA A 109 -4.49 6.44 12.79
C ALA A 109 -4.58 5.24 11.82
N CYS A 110 -4.57 5.50 10.50
CA CYS A 110 -4.48 4.43 9.50
C CYS A 110 -3.10 3.76 9.43
N PHE A 111 -2.08 4.31 10.06
CA PHE A 111 -0.68 3.89 9.86
C PHE A 111 -0.13 3.13 11.05
N GLU A 112 0.65 2.10 10.74
CA GLU A 112 1.56 1.41 11.66
C GLU A 112 2.93 1.25 11.01
N GLU A 113 3.95 1.00 11.83
CA GLU A 113 5.29 0.68 11.38
C GLU A 113 5.66 -0.70 11.90
N ILE A 114 6.23 -1.54 11.03
CA ILE A 114 6.79 -2.83 11.41
C ILE A 114 8.23 -2.92 10.89
N ASN A 115 9.06 -3.76 11.52
CA ASN A 115 10.44 -3.95 11.06
C ASN A 115 10.50 -4.57 9.66
N LYS A 116 11.65 -4.43 9.01
CA LYS A 116 11.87 -4.88 7.64
C LYS A 116 11.53 -6.36 7.42
N TRP A 117 11.95 -7.22 8.34
CA TRP A 117 11.76 -8.67 8.17
C TRP A 117 10.31 -9.06 8.31
N ASP A 118 9.59 -8.48 9.26
CA ASP A 118 8.14 -8.66 9.41
C ASP A 118 7.40 -8.09 8.19
N PHE A 119 7.86 -6.97 7.63
CA PHE A 119 7.29 -6.41 6.41
C PHE A 119 7.45 -7.36 5.21
N TYR A 120 8.62 -7.96 5.04
CA TYR A 120 8.85 -8.96 4.00
C TYR A 120 8.00 -10.20 4.20
N ASP A 121 7.91 -10.71 5.42
CA ASP A 121 7.10 -11.89 5.74
C ASP A 121 5.62 -11.63 5.49
N LYS A 122 5.12 -10.45 5.89
CA LYS A 122 3.75 -10.02 5.64
C LYS A 122 3.46 -9.89 4.14
N THR A 123 4.38 -9.30 3.37
CA THR A 123 4.26 -9.21 1.92
C THR A 123 4.15 -10.60 1.30
N ARG A 124 5.05 -11.51 1.67
CA ARG A 124 5.06 -12.90 1.16
C ARG A 124 3.78 -13.66 1.49
N ALA A 125 3.28 -13.49 2.71
CA ALA A 125 2.14 -14.25 3.22
C ALA A 125 0.79 -13.68 2.80
N LYS A 126 0.66 -12.37 2.62
CA LYS A 126 -0.63 -11.67 2.53
C LYS A 126 -0.85 -10.87 1.26
N SER A 127 0.19 -10.35 0.62
CA SER A 127 -0.01 -9.49 -0.55
C SER A 127 -0.45 -10.27 -1.77
N ARG A 128 -1.58 -9.85 -2.35
CA ARG A 128 -2.10 -10.38 -3.62
C ARG A 128 -1.26 -9.94 -4.81
N VAL A 129 -0.63 -8.79 -4.68
CA VAL A 129 0.22 -8.20 -5.70
C VAL A 129 1.28 -7.32 -5.04
N VAL A 130 2.46 -7.32 -5.63
CA VAL A 130 3.50 -6.33 -5.34
C VAL A 130 3.57 -5.37 -6.53
N ILE A 131 3.35 -4.10 -6.27
CA ILE A 131 3.49 -3.04 -7.28
C ILE A 131 4.89 -2.47 -7.15
N MET A 132 5.73 -2.71 -8.17
CA MET A 132 7.07 -2.15 -8.23
C MET A 132 7.03 -0.78 -8.90
N THR A 133 7.77 0.16 -8.34
CA THR A 133 7.81 1.55 -8.79
C THR A 133 9.22 2.01 -9.08
N SER A 134 9.37 3.23 -9.59
CA SER A 134 10.66 3.93 -9.72
C SER A 134 10.91 4.91 -8.56
N GLU A 135 10.24 4.72 -7.41
CA GLU A 135 10.45 5.57 -6.23
C GLU A 135 11.91 5.49 -5.76
N THR A 136 12.54 6.64 -5.61
CA THR A 136 13.93 6.74 -5.18
C THR A 136 14.10 7.00 -3.69
N ALA A 137 13.02 7.39 -2.99
CA ALA A 137 13.06 7.54 -1.54
C ALA A 137 13.25 6.18 -0.88
N ILE A 138 14.11 6.14 0.13
CA ILE A 138 14.33 4.94 0.93
C ILE A 138 13.22 4.78 1.98
N TYR A 139 12.95 3.56 2.42
CA TYR A 139 11.86 3.23 3.34
C TYR A 139 10.48 3.70 2.84
N ALA A 140 10.32 3.75 1.52
CA ALA A 140 9.10 4.21 0.88
C ALA A 140 8.04 3.11 0.67
N ASN A 141 8.31 1.90 1.13
CA ASN A 141 7.44 0.74 0.97
C ASN A 141 6.21 0.85 1.87
N ILE A 142 5.05 0.51 1.31
CA ILE A 142 3.78 0.55 2.03
C ILE A 142 2.90 -0.65 1.66
N ILE A 143 2.27 -1.26 2.67
CA ILE A 143 1.23 -2.27 2.48
C ILE A 143 -0.13 -1.63 2.75
N LEU A 144 -1.09 -1.89 1.87
CA LEU A 144 -2.48 -1.46 2.01
C LEU A 144 -3.39 -2.66 2.21
N ARG A 145 -4.34 -2.54 3.16
CA ARG A 145 -5.37 -3.54 3.42
C ARG A 145 -6.71 -3.04 2.93
N LYS A 146 -7.31 -3.79 1.99
CA LYS A 146 -8.57 -3.42 1.35
C LYS A 146 -9.76 -3.56 2.30
N GLY A 147 -10.59 -2.54 2.30
CA GLY A 147 -11.83 -2.48 3.05
C GLY A 147 -13.07 -2.83 2.22
N VAL A 148 -14.21 -2.45 2.75
CA VAL A 148 -15.54 -2.71 2.16
C VAL A 148 -16.09 -1.42 1.55
N VAL A 149 -16.58 -1.50 0.32
CA VAL A 149 -17.36 -0.41 -0.28
C VAL A 149 -18.77 -0.46 0.29
N ILE A 150 -19.16 0.60 1.00
CA ILE A 150 -20.51 0.71 1.57
C ILE A 150 -21.30 1.69 0.72
N ASN A 151 -22.24 1.17 -0.02
CA ASN A 151 -23.20 1.99 -0.77
C ASN A 151 -24.26 2.50 0.20
N LYS A 152 -24.38 3.81 0.30
CA LYS A 152 -25.43 4.48 1.09
C LYS A 152 -26.67 4.73 0.25
#